data_432ece2f040881ef4b9d125e47c3d841
#
_entry.id   432ece2f040881ef4b9d125e47c3d841
#
_cell.length_a   1.000
_cell.length_b   1.000
_cell.length_c   1.000
_cell.angle_alpha   90.00
_cell.angle_beta   90.00
_cell.angle_gamma   90.00
#
_symmetry.space_group_name_H-M   'P 1'
#
loop_
_entity.id
_entity.type
_entity.pdbx_description
1 polymer ?
#
loop_
_entity_poly.entity_id
_entity_poly.type
_entity_poly.pdbx_seq_one_letter_code
_entity_poly.pdbx_strand_id
1 'polypeptide(L)'
;MPAADSLPAPTPPAEQQRPLVGILFKVASALAFSCMGACVKYVGSITPADQSFPVGQIVFSRSFFALIPVFIWMALVGKLWSAFQTNNHKGHLKRGLVGSLGMFFGFGALSILPLTDATAISFTAPLISVVLAAFVLGEVVRLYRWTAVLVGFCGVIVMLWPYISADAISRAPDPKLAIGALFGFLGAICAAFAMVEVRRLTSTETTSAIVIYFSLMTTTFGMLTIVAGALDPAWAWVTPNRQQALFLVLTGVLGGFGQIFLTESYRHAPASLVAPFDYTAMIFAIAWGYFLFSEVPHILVLTGGCIVCMAGIYVILRERQLGIDRKRPSEASSNRAI
;
A
#
# COMPACT_ATOMS: atom_id res chain seq x y z
N MET A 1 -12.26 -39.66 -39.90
CA MET A 1 -12.08 -38.20 -39.83
C MET A 1 -11.32 -37.89 -38.57
N PRO A 2 -10.06 -37.50 -38.61
CA PRO A 2 -9.34 -37.10 -37.39
C PRO A 2 -9.80 -35.68 -36.97
N ALA A 3 -9.95 -35.48 -35.65
CA ALA A 3 -10.34 -34.26 -35.01
C ALA A 3 -9.32 -33.16 -35.34
N ALA A 4 -9.82 -32.01 -35.77
CA ALA A 4 -9.02 -30.81 -36.00
C ALA A 4 -8.41 -30.33 -34.68
N ASP A 5 -7.09 -30.38 -34.59
CA ASP A 5 -6.31 -29.73 -33.54
C ASP A 5 -6.67 -28.23 -33.51
N SER A 6 -7.34 -27.82 -32.43
CA SER A 6 -7.57 -26.41 -32.15
C SER A 6 -6.22 -25.80 -31.74
N LEU A 7 -5.61 -25.05 -32.65
CA LEU A 7 -4.46 -24.22 -32.36
C LEU A 7 -4.76 -23.34 -31.12
N PRO A 8 -3.84 -23.25 -30.14
CA PRO A 8 -4.03 -22.37 -29.00
C PRO A 8 -4.17 -20.92 -29.52
N ALA A 9 -5.15 -20.19 -28.97
CA ALA A 9 -5.39 -18.80 -29.33
C ALA A 9 -4.08 -17.99 -29.23
N PRO A 10 -3.81 -17.09 -30.19
CA PRO A 10 -2.60 -16.29 -30.19
C PRO A 10 -2.50 -15.50 -28.88
N THR A 11 -1.40 -15.69 -28.16
CA THR A 11 -1.08 -14.86 -26.99
C THR A 11 -1.08 -13.39 -27.42
N PRO A 12 -1.80 -12.50 -26.67
CA PRO A 12 -1.83 -11.09 -27.02
C PRO A 12 -0.40 -10.55 -27.13
N PRO A 13 -0.11 -9.67 -28.13
CA PRO A 13 1.21 -9.12 -28.33
C PRO A 13 1.71 -8.51 -27.02
N ALA A 14 2.95 -8.81 -26.66
CA ALA A 14 3.61 -8.22 -25.48
C ALA A 14 3.54 -6.69 -25.66
N GLU A 15 2.68 -6.06 -24.87
CA GLU A 15 2.50 -4.60 -24.86
C GLU A 15 3.89 -4.01 -24.64
N GLN A 16 4.34 -3.16 -25.57
CA GLN A 16 5.71 -2.63 -25.56
C GLN A 16 5.98 -2.01 -24.18
N GLN A 17 6.88 -2.63 -23.43
CA GLN A 17 7.30 -2.10 -22.15
C GLN A 17 7.88 -0.70 -22.35
N ARG A 18 7.31 0.29 -21.68
CA ARG A 18 7.76 1.69 -21.68
C ARG A 18 8.29 2.04 -20.30
N PRO A 19 9.56 1.71 -19.99
CA PRO A 19 10.09 1.79 -18.63
C PRO A 19 9.95 3.18 -17.99
N LEU A 20 10.20 4.24 -18.75
CA LEU A 20 10.07 5.62 -18.28
C LEU A 20 8.63 5.97 -17.92
N VAL A 21 7.66 5.52 -18.71
CA VAL A 21 6.23 5.73 -18.43
C VAL A 21 5.84 5.00 -17.14
N GLY A 22 6.32 3.77 -16.93
CA GLY A 22 6.12 3.02 -15.70
C GLY A 22 6.69 3.74 -14.47
N ILE A 23 7.88 4.31 -14.58
CA ILE A 23 8.53 5.10 -13.52
C ILE A 23 7.71 6.37 -13.22
N LEU A 24 7.29 7.11 -14.25
CA LEU A 24 6.47 8.32 -14.08
C LEU A 24 5.15 8.01 -13.36
N PHE A 25 4.44 6.96 -13.76
CA PHE A 25 3.24 6.51 -13.06
C PHE A 25 3.53 6.12 -11.60
N LYS A 26 4.67 5.50 -11.32
CA LYS A 26 5.05 5.11 -9.95
C LYS A 26 5.27 6.34 -9.06
N VAL A 27 6.00 7.32 -9.55
CA VAL A 27 6.24 8.59 -8.84
C VAL A 27 4.92 9.36 -8.66
N ALA A 28 4.07 9.41 -9.70
CA ALA A 28 2.75 10.03 -9.61
C ALA A 28 1.85 9.33 -8.58
N SER A 29 1.91 8.00 -8.49
CA SER A 29 1.22 7.23 -7.45
C SER A 29 1.72 7.58 -6.06
N ALA A 30 3.03 7.64 -5.85
CA ALA A 30 3.65 8.01 -4.58
C ALA A 30 3.24 9.43 -4.16
N LEU A 31 3.21 10.37 -5.10
CA LEU A 31 2.73 11.74 -4.86
C LEU A 31 1.25 11.75 -4.47
N ALA A 32 0.39 11.05 -5.22
CA ALA A 32 -1.04 11.01 -4.96
C ALA A 32 -1.35 10.40 -3.58
N PHE A 33 -0.68 9.31 -3.19
CA PHE A 33 -0.84 8.72 -1.86
C PHE A 33 -0.27 9.61 -0.76
N SER A 34 0.83 10.32 -1.00
CA SER A 34 1.38 11.27 -0.04
C SER A 34 0.46 12.47 0.17
N CYS A 35 -0.12 13.03 -0.91
CA CYS A 35 -1.15 14.07 -0.83
C CYS A 35 -2.40 13.57 -0.10
N MET A 36 -2.83 12.33 -0.36
CA MET A 36 -3.91 11.68 0.37
C MET A 36 -3.61 11.64 1.88
N GLY A 37 -2.41 11.20 2.26
CA GLY A 37 -1.97 11.19 3.66
C GLY A 37 -1.99 12.57 4.30
N ALA A 38 -1.53 13.60 3.58
CA ALA A 38 -1.58 14.98 4.03
C ALA A 38 -3.03 15.47 4.23
N CYS A 39 -3.98 15.10 3.33
CA CYS A 39 -5.40 15.41 3.52
C CYS A 39 -5.98 14.77 4.78
N VAL A 40 -5.69 13.49 5.04
CA VAL A 40 -6.11 12.80 6.27
C VAL A 40 -5.60 13.52 7.50
N LYS A 41 -4.31 13.86 7.52
CA LYS A 41 -3.70 14.57 8.64
C LYS A 41 -4.28 15.96 8.82
N TYR A 42 -4.52 16.67 7.71
CA TYR A 42 -5.12 18.00 7.74
C TYR A 42 -6.54 17.98 8.32
N VAL A 43 -7.36 17.00 7.95
CA VAL A 43 -8.69 16.82 8.56
C VAL A 43 -8.58 16.68 10.08
N GLY A 44 -7.61 15.90 10.55
CA GLY A 44 -7.36 15.77 12.00
C GLY A 44 -6.95 17.10 12.65
N SER A 45 -6.13 17.92 11.98
CA SER A 45 -5.63 19.18 12.54
C SER A 45 -6.68 20.29 12.62
N ILE A 46 -7.69 20.28 11.74
CA ILE A 46 -8.80 21.28 11.74
C ILE A 46 -10.02 20.82 12.53
N THR A 47 -9.96 19.62 13.10
CA THR A 47 -11.06 19.04 13.90
C THR A 47 -10.79 19.31 15.38
N PRO A 48 -11.75 19.84 16.14
CA PRO A 48 -11.62 20.02 17.59
C PRO A 48 -11.25 18.70 18.28
N ALA A 49 -10.44 18.77 19.32
CA ALA A 49 -9.92 17.58 20.00
C ALA A 49 -11.01 16.68 20.62
N ASP A 50 -12.16 17.27 20.91
CA ASP A 50 -13.35 16.59 21.43
C ASP A 50 -14.19 15.89 20.33
N GLN A 51 -13.90 16.14 19.04
CA GLN A 51 -14.66 15.66 17.91
C GLN A 51 -13.78 14.96 16.85
N SER A 52 -12.71 14.27 17.25
CA SER A 52 -11.82 13.61 16.30
C SER A 52 -12.58 12.62 15.41
N PHE A 53 -12.28 12.64 14.10
CA PHE A 53 -12.87 11.67 13.17
C PHE A 53 -12.41 10.25 13.48
N PRO A 54 -13.34 9.31 13.71
CA PRO A 54 -12.98 7.92 13.90
C PRO A 54 -12.33 7.36 12.63
N VAL A 55 -11.30 6.54 12.81
CA VAL A 55 -10.51 5.97 11.70
C VAL A 55 -11.39 5.24 10.69
N GLY A 56 -12.46 4.58 11.16
CA GLY A 56 -13.42 3.90 10.28
C GLY A 56 -14.11 4.85 9.29
N GLN A 57 -14.46 6.06 9.72
CA GLN A 57 -15.05 7.08 8.84
C GLN A 57 -14.04 7.57 7.78
N ILE A 58 -12.76 7.70 8.15
CA ILE A 58 -11.69 8.05 7.22
C ILE A 58 -11.50 6.92 6.20
N VAL A 59 -11.47 5.65 6.63
CA VAL A 59 -11.37 4.47 5.76
C VAL A 59 -12.55 4.41 4.79
N PHE A 60 -13.76 4.65 5.28
CA PHE A 60 -14.95 4.73 4.44
C PHE A 60 -14.82 5.82 3.38
N SER A 61 -14.57 7.05 3.80
CA SER A 61 -14.46 8.21 2.89
C SER A 61 -13.40 7.98 1.82
N ARG A 62 -12.23 7.51 2.22
CA ARG A 62 -11.15 7.17 1.29
C ARG A 62 -11.57 6.11 0.28
N SER A 63 -12.26 5.08 0.71
CA SER A 63 -12.59 3.95 -0.16
C SER A 63 -13.81 4.25 -1.05
N PHE A 64 -14.82 4.89 -0.49
CA PHE A 64 -16.04 5.26 -1.21
C PHE A 64 -15.78 6.29 -2.32
N PHE A 65 -15.10 7.39 -2.00
CA PHE A 65 -14.79 8.41 -3.00
C PHE A 65 -13.70 7.99 -3.98
N ALA A 66 -12.86 6.99 -3.64
CA ALA A 66 -11.93 6.38 -4.59
C ALA A 66 -12.63 5.63 -5.71
N LEU A 67 -13.86 5.15 -5.49
CA LEU A 67 -14.65 4.50 -6.54
C LEU A 67 -14.93 5.44 -7.71
N ILE A 68 -15.05 6.75 -7.48
CA ILE A 68 -15.33 7.74 -8.54
C ILE A 68 -14.26 7.69 -9.64
N PRO A 69 -12.97 8.01 -9.38
CA PRO A 69 -11.96 7.95 -10.43
C PRO A 69 -11.73 6.52 -10.95
N VAL A 70 -11.92 5.48 -10.12
CA VAL A 70 -11.79 4.09 -10.55
C VAL A 70 -12.88 3.72 -11.56
N PHE A 71 -14.14 4.03 -11.30
CA PHE A 71 -15.24 3.78 -12.25
C PHE A 71 -15.09 4.56 -13.54
N ILE A 72 -14.71 5.86 -13.45
CA ILE A 72 -14.45 6.69 -14.63
C ILE A 72 -13.34 6.06 -15.48
N TRP A 73 -12.22 5.69 -14.86
CA TRP A 73 -11.11 5.05 -15.56
C TRP A 73 -11.52 3.74 -16.22
N MET A 74 -12.25 2.87 -15.51
CA MET A 74 -12.71 1.60 -16.05
C MET A 74 -13.70 1.77 -17.20
N ALA A 75 -14.57 2.77 -17.14
CA ALA A 75 -15.48 3.13 -18.22
C ALA A 75 -14.71 3.59 -19.46
N LEU A 76 -13.70 4.45 -19.30
CA LEU A 76 -12.84 4.94 -20.40
C LEU A 76 -12.03 3.82 -21.06
N VAL A 77 -11.59 2.81 -20.30
CA VAL A 77 -10.83 1.66 -20.82
C VAL A 77 -11.74 0.53 -21.33
N GLY A 78 -13.07 0.68 -21.21
CA GLY A 78 -14.05 -0.32 -21.67
C GLY A 78 -14.05 -1.62 -20.86
N LYS A 79 -13.57 -1.61 -19.62
CA LYS A 79 -13.43 -2.79 -18.75
C LYS A 79 -14.42 -2.84 -17.58
N LEU A 80 -15.49 -2.04 -17.63
CA LEU A 80 -16.42 -1.89 -16.51
C LEU A 80 -17.10 -3.20 -16.11
N TRP A 81 -17.65 -3.93 -17.07
CA TRP A 81 -18.38 -5.19 -16.81
C TRP A 81 -17.44 -6.36 -16.50
N SER A 82 -16.29 -6.44 -17.17
CA SER A 82 -15.32 -7.51 -16.93
C SER A 82 -14.66 -7.44 -15.54
N ALA A 83 -14.67 -6.27 -14.91
CA ALA A 83 -14.12 -6.08 -13.58
C ALA A 83 -14.93 -6.76 -12.47
N PHE A 84 -16.22 -7.03 -12.70
CA PHE A 84 -17.07 -7.74 -11.74
C PHE A 84 -17.02 -9.26 -11.91
N GLN A 85 -16.38 -9.74 -12.97
CA GLN A 85 -16.23 -11.18 -13.20
C GLN A 85 -15.01 -11.71 -12.44
N THR A 86 -15.24 -12.61 -11.51
CA THR A 86 -14.17 -13.30 -10.75
C THR A 86 -14.54 -14.74 -10.47
N ASN A 87 -13.52 -15.59 -10.49
CA ASN A 87 -13.62 -16.99 -10.07
C ASN A 87 -12.98 -17.25 -8.70
N ASN A 88 -12.36 -16.21 -8.08
CA ASN A 88 -11.61 -16.34 -6.83
C ASN A 88 -12.14 -15.41 -5.72
N HIS A 89 -13.40 -15.58 -5.36
CA HIS A 89 -14.04 -14.81 -4.28
C HIS A 89 -13.29 -14.90 -2.94
N LYS A 90 -12.73 -16.09 -2.61
CA LYS A 90 -11.97 -16.27 -1.36
C LYS A 90 -10.68 -15.44 -1.33
N GLY A 91 -9.99 -15.35 -2.47
CA GLY A 91 -8.79 -14.52 -2.61
C GLY A 91 -9.12 -13.02 -2.45
N HIS A 92 -10.19 -12.56 -3.10
CA HIS A 92 -10.67 -11.18 -2.94
C HIS A 92 -11.07 -10.87 -1.50
N LEU A 93 -11.77 -11.81 -0.82
CA LEU A 93 -12.16 -11.66 0.59
C LEU A 93 -10.93 -11.51 1.49
N LYS A 94 -9.94 -12.41 1.38
CA LYS A 94 -8.69 -12.33 2.15
C LYS A 94 -7.97 -11.01 1.89
N ARG A 95 -7.78 -10.64 0.61
CA ARG A 95 -7.15 -9.38 0.22
C ARG A 95 -7.89 -8.17 0.78
N GLY A 96 -9.22 -8.19 0.72
CA GLY A 96 -10.08 -7.12 1.23
C GLY A 96 -9.97 -6.97 2.75
N LEU A 97 -10.09 -8.05 3.51
CA LEU A 97 -10.01 -8.02 4.97
C LEU A 97 -8.64 -7.52 5.44
N VAL A 98 -7.56 -8.15 4.97
CA VAL A 98 -6.20 -7.76 5.39
C VAL A 98 -5.88 -6.33 4.94
N GLY A 99 -6.30 -5.95 3.73
CA GLY A 99 -6.09 -4.59 3.25
C GLY A 99 -6.92 -3.54 4.00
N SER A 100 -8.15 -3.86 4.40
CA SER A 100 -8.98 -2.96 5.23
C SER A 100 -8.37 -2.75 6.61
N LEU A 101 -7.88 -3.82 7.24
CA LEU A 101 -7.15 -3.72 8.51
C LEU A 101 -5.87 -2.90 8.36
N GLY A 102 -5.12 -3.12 7.28
CA GLY A 102 -3.92 -2.35 6.97
C GLY A 102 -4.21 -0.85 6.83
N MET A 103 -5.30 -0.50 6.15
CA MET A 103 -5.75 0.90 6.04
C MET A 103 -6.21 1.46 7.37
N PHE A 104 -6.95 0.69 8.16
CA PHE A 104 -7.40 1.10 9.48
C PHE A 104 -6.21 1.42 10.39
N PHE A 105 -5.26 0.52 10.52
CA PHE A 105 -4.05 0.76 11.30
C PHE A 105 -3.17 1.86 10.73
N GLY A 106 -3.00 1.92 9.40
CA GLY A 106 -2.21 2.96 8.74
C GLY A 106 -2.77 4.36 8.95
N PHE A 107 -4.09 4.55 8.80
CA PHE A 107 -4.73 5.85 9.06
C PHE A 107 -4.79 6.15 10.56
N GLY A 108 -4.93 5.13 11.42
CA GLY A 108 -4.79 5.29 12.86
C GLY A 108 -3.40 5.79 13.26
N ALA A 109 -2.35 5.25 12.67
CA ALA A 109 -0.99 5.77 12.85
C ALA A 109 -0.87 7.22 12.38
N LEU A 110 -1.39 7.52 11.17
CA LEU A 110 -1.30 8.84 10.55
C LEU A 110 -2.08 9.93 11.33
N SER A 111 -3.14 9.56 12.04
CA SER A 111 -3.89 10.49 12.90
C SER A 111 -3.15 10.85 14.20
N ILE A 112 -2.16 10.04 14.59
CA ILE A 112 -1.43 10.19 15.85
C ILE A 112 0.00 10.69 15.60
N LEU A 113 0.70 10.09 14.63
CA LEU A 113 2.11 10.37 14.35
C LEU A 113 2.30 11.52 13.36
N PRO A 114 3.50 12.13 13.34
CA PRO A 114 3.95 12.95 12.22
C PRO A 114 3.83 12.21 10.88
N LEU A 115 3.52 12.95 9.80
CA LEU A 115 3.32 12.37 8.47
C LEU A 115 4.55 11.59 7.99
N THR A 116 5.73 12.15 8.23
CA THR A 116 7.01 11.53 7.87
C THR A 116 7.23 10.22 8.62
N ASP A 117 6.93 10.20 9.92
CA ASP A 117 7.18 9.06 10.80
C ASP A 117 6.24 7.89 10.46
N ALA A 118 4.94 8.18 10.27
CA ALA A 118 3.97 7.18 9.82
C ALA A 118 4.36 6.60 8.45
N THR A 119 4.84 7.45 7.52
CA THR A 119 5.31 7.01 6.19
C THR A 119 6.57 6.16 6.30
N ALA A 120 7.54 6.55 7.13
CA ALA A 120 8.77 5.79 7.35
C ALA A 120 8.49 4.39 7.89
N ILE A 121 7.62 4.28 8.92
CA ILE A 121 7.22 2.99 9.49
C ILE A 121 6.55 2.10 8.43
N SER A 122 5.77 2.68 7.53
CA SER A 122 5.10 1.91 6.46
C SER A 122 6.08 1.20 5.51
N PHE A 123 7.31 1.71 5.35
CA PHE A 123 8.36 1.06 4.55
C PHE A 123 8.88 -0.26 5.15
N THR A 124 8.44 -0.63 6.33
CA THR A 124 8.65 -1.97 6.89
C THR A 124 7.88 -3.04 6.08
N ALA A 125 6.77 -2.69 5.45
CA ALA A 125 5.95 -3.63 4.70
C ALA A 125 6.69 -4.40 3.58
N PRO A 126 7.52 -3.78 2.73
CA PRO A 126 8.33 -4.50 1.73
C PRO A 126 9.25 -5.54 2.36
N LEU A 127 9.88 -5.25 3.50
CA LEU A 127 10.77 -6.21 4.19
C LEU A 127 9.98 -7.43 4.69
N ILE A 128 8.85 -7.17 5.36
CA ILE A 128 7.95 -8.23 5.84
C ILE A 128 7.41 -9.04 4.66
N SER A 129 7.11 -8.41 3.51
CA SER A 129 6.61 -9.11 2.33
C SER A 129 7.61 -10.11 1.76
N VAL A 130 8.92 -9.87 1.87
CA VAL A 130 9.97 -10.83 1.49
C VAL A 130 9.95 -12.04 2.41
N VAL A 131 9.84 -11.81 3.72
CA VAL A 131 9.73 -12.90 4.71
C VAL A 131 8.47 -13.74 4.45
N LEU A 132 7.33 -13.08 4.26
CA LEU A 132 6.07 -13.77 3.98
C LEU A 132 6.10 -14.53 2.64
N ALA A 133 6.76 -14.00 1.61
CA ALA A 133 6.91 -14.69 0.34
C ALA A 133 7.67 -16.03 0.50
N ALA A 134 8.70 -16.06 1.36
CA ALA A 134 9.41 -17.28 1.68
C ALA A 134 8.51 -18.33 2.33
N PHE A 135 7.77 -17.94 3.38
CA PHE A 135 6.99 -18.90 4.17
C PHE A 135 5.63 -19.22 3.57
N VAL A 136 4.95 -18.24 2.96
CA VAL A 136 3.56 -18.37 2.47
C VAL A 136 3.51 -18.83 1.01
N LEU A 137 4.46 -18.37 0.18
CA LEU A 137 4.53 -18.76 -1.25
C LEU A 137 5.54 -19.87 -1.51
N GLY A 138 6.35 -20.27 -0.52
CA GLY A 138 7.41 -21.26 -0.69
C GLY A 138 8.53 -20.78 -1.62
N GLU A 139 8.69 -19.45 -1.78
CA GLU A 139 9.76 -18.90 -2.62
C GLU A 139 11.12 -19.13 -1.98
N VAL A 140 12.10 -19.61 -2.76
CA VAL A 140 13.48 -19.73 -2.29
C VAL A 140 14.09 -18.34 -2.14
N VAL A 141 14.23 -17.90 -0.91
CA VAL A 141 14.85 -16.63 -0.57
C VAL A 141 16.36 -16.80 -0.45
N ARG A 142 17.13 -16.20 -1.35
CA ARG A 142 18.59 -16.25 -1.36
C ARG A 142 19.19 -15.46 -0.19
N LEU A 143 20.43 -15.80 0.20
CA LEU A 143 21.12 -15.22 1.36
C LEU A 143 21.16 -13.69 1.34
N TYR A 144 21.39 -13.05 0.19
CA TYR A 144 21.40 -11.58 0.10
C TYR A 144 20.06 -10.92 0.43
N ARG A 145 18.91 -11.60 0.20
CA ARG A 145 17.59 -11.10 0.64
C ARG A 145 17.46 -11.19 2.16
N TRP A 146 17.92 -12.28 2.77
CA TRP A 146 17.93 -12.45 4.23
C TRP A 146 18.81 -11.40 4.92
N THR A 147 20.01 -11.13 4.39
CA THR A 147 20.88 -10.07 4.94
C THR A 147 20.23 -8.69 4.84
N ALA A 148 19.60 -8.38 3.71
CA ALA A 148 18.87 -7.12 3.55
C ALA A 148 17.67 -7.00 4.50
N VAL A 149 16.94 -8.10 4.74
CA VAL A 149 15.84 -8.14 5.71
C VAL A 149 16.38 -7.87 7.13
N LEU A 150 17.46 -8.50 7.53
CA LEU A 150 18.07 -8.26 8.85
C LEU A 150 18.52 -6.81 9.02
N VAL A 151 19.24 -6.26 8.04
CA VAL A 151 19.67 -4.85 8.06
C VAL A 151 18.47 -3.92 8.09
N GLY A 152 17.45 -4.20 7.28
CA GLY A 152 16.21 -3.43 7.27
C GLY A 152 15.47 -3.46 8.63
N PHE A 153 15.40 -4.62 9.28
CA PHE A 153 14.81 -4.72 10.63
C PHE A 153 15.63 -3.95 11.69
N CYS A 154 16.96 -3.91 11.59
CA CYS A 154 17.75 -2.99 12.42
C CYS A 154 17.34 -1.53 12.19
N GLY A 155 17.13 -1.12 10.94
CA GLY A 155 16.60 0.20 10.60
C GLY A 155 15.22 0.47 11.22
N VAL A 156 14.34 -0.54 11.22
CA VAL A 156 13.01 -0.43 11.86
C VAL A 156 13.14 -0.23 13.37
N ILE A 157 14.03 -0.95 14.05
CA ILE A 157 14.29 -0.79 15.49
C ILE A 157 14.78 0.64 15.77
N VAL A 158 15.74 1.14 14.97
CA VAL A 158 16.25 2.53 15.11
C VAL A 158 15.11 3.54 14.92
N MET A 159 14.24 3.32 13.93
CA MET A 159 13.09 4.18 13.63
C MET A 159 12.06 4.21 14.75
N LEU A 160 11.80 3.07 15.38
CA LEU A 160 10.82 2.94 16.47
C LEU A 160 11.41 3.37 17.83
N TRP A 161 12.74 3.50 17.95
CA TRP A 161 13.40 3.80 19.22
C TRP A 161 12.87 5.03 19.94
N PRO A 162 12.56 6.16 19.29
CA PRO A 162 11.99 7.34 19.96
C PRO A 162 10.62 7.09 20.63
N TYR A 163 9.93 6.01 20.27
CA TYR A 163 8.59 5.69 20.75
C TYR A 163 8.55 4.59 21.81
N ILE A 164 9.62 3.77 21.90
CA ILE A 164 9.65 2.57 22.75
C ILE A 164 10.77 2.58 23.79
N SER A 165 11.70 3.54 23.75
CA SER A 165 12.83 3.58 24.70
C SER A 165 12.33 3.92 26.13
N ALA A 166 13.05 3.42 27.15
CA ALA A 166 12.74 3.70 28.55
C ALA A 166 12.79 5.20 28.86
N ASP A 167 13.69 5.95 28.24
CA ASP A 167 13.77 7.42 28.34
C ASP A 167 12.55 8.09 27.70
N ALA A 168 12.04 7.54 26.60
CA ALA A 168 10.82 7.98 25.99
C ALA A 168 9.63 7.73 26.91
N ILE A 169 9.58 6.58 27.57
CA ILE A 169 8.53 6.19 28.50
C ILE A 169 8.62 6.98 29.83
N SER A 170 9.85 7.28 30.29
CA SER A 170 10.10 7.92 31.60
C SER A 170 9.91 9.43 31.60
N ARG A 171 10.11 10.12 30.44
CA ARG A 171 9.97 11.59 30.32
C ARG A 171 8.53 12.05 30.07
N ALA A 172 7.53 11.20 30.33
CA ALA A 172 6.11 11.41 30.05
C ALA A 172 5.85 11.76 28.58
N PRO A 173 6.27 10.90 27.62
CA PRO A 173 5.78 11.05 26.28
C PRO A 173 4.28 10.78 26.28
N ASP A 174 3.57 11.42 25.38
CA ASP A 174 2.16 11.08 25.18
C ASP A 174 2.05 9.58 24.83
N PRO A 175 1.44 8.72 25.69
CA PRO A 175 1.32 7.29 25.42
C PRO A 175 0.64 7.02 24.07
N LYS A 176 -0.06 8.01 23.51
CA LYS A 176 -0.65 7.94 22.17
C LYS A 176 0.39 7.76 21.08
N LEU A 177 1.60 8.33 21.21
CA LEU A 177 2.65 8.20 20.20
C LEU A 177 3.12 6.74 20.06
N ALA A 178 3.29 6.02 21.19
CA ALA A 178 3.63 4.60 21.17
C ALA A 178 2.51 3.76 20.52
N ILE A 179 1.24 4.10 20.78
CA ILE A 179 0.09 3.47 20.12
C ILE A 179 0.11 3.76 18.62
N GLY A 180 0.43 4.99 18.22
CA GLY A 180 0.57 5.37 16.82
C GLY A 180 1.67 4.57 16.11
N ALA A 181 2.83 4.39 16.75
CA ALA A 181 3.93 3.57 16.22
C ALA A 181 3.53 2.09 16.09
N LEU A 182 2.84 1.54 17.11
CA LEU A 182 2.29 0.18 17.05
C LEU A 182 1.29 0.04 15.90
N PHE A 183 0.39 0.99 15.72
CA PHE A 183 -0.56 0.99 14.60
C PHE A 183 0.15 1.05 13.26
N GLY A 184 1.17 1.89 13.11
CA GLY A 184 2.00 1.94 11.90
C GLY A 184 2.64 0.60 11.57
N PHE A 185 3.20 -0.07 12.58
CA PHE A 185 3.82 -1.38 12.43
C PHE A 185 2.81 -2.48 12.08
N LEU A 186 1.66 -2.55 12.77
CA LEU A 186 0.58 -3.47 12.45
C LEU A 186 0.02 -3.21 11.04
N GLY A 187 -0.10 -1.95 10.65
CA GLY A 187 -0.48 -1.54 9.31
C GLY A 187 0.50 -2.06 8.25
N ALA A 188 1.81 -1.96 8.52
CA ALA A 188 2.85 -2.49 7.63
C ALA A 188 2.80 -4.02 7.51
N ILE A 189 2.54 -4.75 8.60
CA ILE A 189 2.32 -6.21 8.57
C ILE A 189 1.12 -6.55 7.68
N CYS A 190 -0.02 -5.90 7.90
CA CYS A 190 -1.21 -6.12 7.09
C CYS A 190 -0.97 -5.77 5.61
N ALA A 191 -0.27 -4.66 5.32
CA ALA A 191 0.09 -4.28 3.98
C ALA A 191 0.98 -5.34 3.30
N ALA A 192 1.94 -5.92 4.02
CA ALA A 192 2.78 -7.00 3.51
C ALA A 192 1.96 -8.25 3.14
N PHE A 193 1.04 -8.68 4.01
CA PHE A 193 0.10 -9.77 3.68
C PHE A 193 -0.76 -9.42 2.47
N ALA A 194 -1.27 -8.19 2.41
CA ALA A 194 -2.05 -7.71 1.27
C ALA A 194 -1.25 -7.75 -0.04
N MET A 195 0.04 -7.42 -0.03
CA MET A 195 0.93 -7.54 -1.19
C MET A 195 1.08 -9.00 -1.66
N VAL A 196 1.21 -9.95 -0.73
CA VAL A 196 1.28 -11.38 -1.05
C VAL A 196 -0.03 -11.86 -1.68
N GLU A 197 -1.18 -11.46 -1.14
CA GLU A 197 -2.48 -11.84 -1.72
C GLU A 197 -2.71 -11.19 -3.10
N VAL A 198 -2.26 -9.94 -3.32
CA VAL A 198 -2.29 -9.33 -4.66
C VAL A 198 -1.46 -10.15 -5.65
N ARG A 199 -0.25 -10.59 -5.27
CA ARG A 199 0.59 -11.43 -6.15
C ARG A 199 -0.10 -12.74 -6.52
N ARG A 200 -0.84 -13.36 -5.59
CA ARG A 200 -1.64 -14.56 -5.87
C ARG A 200 -2.79 -14.27 -6.82
N LEU A 201 -3.50 -13.17 -6.60
CA LEU A 201 -4.64 -12.78 -7.42
C LEU A 201 -4.23 -12.38 -8.84
N THR A 202 -3.09 -11.70 -9.02
CA THR A 202 -2.64 -11.29 -10.36
C THR A 202 -2.35 -12.44 -11.31
N SER A 203 -2.21 -13.67 -10.84
CA SER A 203 -2.05 -14.85 -11.69
C SER A 203 -3.38 -15.36 -12.28
N THR A 204 -4.51 -15.02 -11.67
CA THR A 204 -5.84 -15.56 -12.04
C THR A 204 -6.87 -14.47 -12.35
N GLU A 205 -6.67 -13.24 -11.88
CA GLU A 205 -7.65 -12.18 -11.91
C GLU A 205 -7.14 -10.93 -12.67
N THR A 206 -8.07 -10.19 -13.24
CA THR A 206 -7.73 -8.91 -13.88
C THR A 206 -7.44 -7.85 -12.82
N THR A 207 -6.56 -6.90 -13.18
CA THR A 207 -6.25 -5.78 -12.28
C THR A 207 -7.48 -4.98 -11.90
N SER A 208 -8.41 -4.79 -12.85
CA SER A 208 -9.68 -4.09 -12.60
C SER A 208 -10.52 -4.80 -11.54
N ALA A 209 -10.61 -6.16 -11.58
CA ALA A 209 -11.32 -6.94 -10.58
C ALA A 209 -10.67 -6.78 -9.21
N ILE A 210 -9.35 -6.88 -9.12
CA ILE A 210 -8.61 -6.74 -7.85
C ILE A 210 -8.88 -5.36 -7.22
N VAL A 211 -8.86 -4.28 -8.00
CA VAL A 211 -9.07 -2.92 -7.51
C VAL A 211 -10.51 -2.70 -7.07
N ILE A 212 -11.50 -3.11 -7.87
CA ILE A 212 -12.90 -2.85 -7.56
C ILE A 212 -13.37 -3.64 -6.33
N TYR A 213 -13.06 -4.95 -6.27
CA TYR A 213 -13.41 -5.78 -5.10
C TYR A 213 -12.76 -5.26 -3.83
N PHE A 214 -11.51 -4.85 -3.90
CA PHE A 214 -10.83 -4.24 -2.77
C PHE A 214 -11.52 -2.95 -2.32
N SER A 215 -11.82 -2.03 -3.24
CA SER A 215 -12.46 -0.75 -2.92
C SER A 215 -13.86 -0.96 -2.33
N LEU A 216 -14.65 -1.89 -2.88
CA LEU A 216 -15.96 -2.22 -2.34
C LEU A 216 -15.86 -2.82 -0.93
N MET A 217 -14.95 -3.75 -0.71
CA MET A 217 -14.77 -4.38 0.60
C MET A 217 -14.30 -3.38 1.66
N THR A 218 -13.34 -2.51 1.32
CA THR A 218 -12.87 -1.47 2.26
C THR A 218 -13.94 -0.43 2.54
N THR A 219 -14.78 -0.11 1.56
CA THR A 219 -15.98 0.75 1.77
C THR A 219 -16.95 0.09 2.74
N THR A 220 -17.27 -1.20 2.51
CA THR A 220 -18.16 -1.97 3.41
C THR A 220 -17.57 -2.07 4.81
N PHE A 221 -16.27 -2.36 4.95
CA PHE A 221 -15.59 -2.42 6.24
C PHE A 221 -15.67 -1.07 6.97
N GLY A 222 -15.38 0.04 6.29
CA GLY A 222 -15.51 1.37 6.85
C GLY A 222 -16.96 1.67 7.27
N MET A 223 -17.94 1.31 6.45
CA MET A 223 -19.37 1.50 6.76
C MET A 223 -19.82 0.71 7.98
N LEU A 224 -19.31 -0.51 8.17
CA LEU A 224 -19.63 -1.33 9.35
C LEU A 224 -19.19 -0.67 10.67
N THR A 225 -18.22 0.26 10.64
CA THR A 225 -17.81 0.99 11.84
C THR A 225 -18.90 1.94 12.37
N ILE A 226 -19.95 2.25 11.58
CA ILE A 226 -21.15 2.97 12.06
C ILE A 226 -21.82 2.16 13.19
N VAL A 227 -21.88 0.84 13.04
CA VAL A 227 -22.46 -0.06 14.06
C VAL A 227 -21.61 -0.02 15.35
N ALA A 228 -20.29 0.03 15.21
CA ALA A 228 -19.40 0.20 16.36
C ALA A 228 -19.69 1.54 17.10
N GLY A 229 -19.93 2.62 16.35
CA GLY A 229 -20.32 3.92 16.92
C GLY A 229 -21.67 3.92 17.63
N ALA A 230 -22.58 3.02 17.27
CA ALA A 230 -23.85 2.85 17.99
C ALA A 230 -23.67 2.11 19.33
N LEU A 231 -22.59 1.32 19.48
CA LEU A 231 -22.27 0.57 20.69
C LEU A 231 -21.37 1.37 21.64
N ASP A 232 -20.45 2.18 21.09
CA ASP A 232 -19.52 3.01 21.86
C ASP A 232 -19.38 4.39 21.20
N PRO A 233 -19.72 5.49 21.91
CA PRO A 233 -19.61 6.86 21.41
C PRO A 233 -18.22 7.25 20.90
N ALA A 234 -17.14 6.61 21.39
CA ALA A 234 -15.78 6.86 20.90
C ALA A 234 -15.58 6.51 19.42
N TRP A 235 -16.44 5.65 18.85
CA TRP A 235 -16.44 5.25 17.43
C TRP A 235 -17.54 5.94 16.62
N ALA A 236 -18.34 6.81 17.25
CA ALA A 236 -19.44 7.47 16.57
C ALA A 236 -18.94 8.37 15.44
N TRP A 237 -19.58 8.27 14.28
CA TRP A 237 -19.24 9.11 13.16
C TRP A 237 -19.63 10.56 13.41
N VAL A 238 -18.75 11.46 13.02
CA VAL A 238 -18.91 12.90 13.18
C VAL A 238 -19.42 13.50 11.87
N THR A 239 -20.41 14.38 11.94
CA THR A 239 -20.88 15.12 10.77
C THR A 239 -19.81 16.15 10.34
N PRO A 240 -19.21 16.00 9.14
CA PRO A 240 -18.15 16.90 8.72
C PRO A 240 -18.73 18.27 8.36
N ASN A 241 -18.00 19.33 8.67
CA ASN A 241 -18.27 20.64 8.12
C ASN A 241 -17.83 20.69 6.63
N ARG A 242 -18.12 21.80 5.92
CA ARG A 242 -17.82 21.91 4.48
C ARG A 242 -16.33 21.67 4.15
N GLN A 243 -15.43 22.20 4.94
CA GLN A 243 -13.99 22.07 4.73
C GLN A 243 -13.53 20.64 5.00
N GLN A 244 -13.96 20.04 6.11
CA GLN A 244 -13.67 18.65 6.45
C GLN A 244 -14.21 17.69 5.38
N ALA A 245 -15.47 17.90 4.93
CA ALA A 245 -16.06 17.09 3.86
C ALA A 245 -15.24 17.17 2.57
N LEU A 246 -14.79 18.37 2.16
CA LEU A 246 -13.93 18.54 1.01
C LEU A 246 -12.66 17.70 1.10
N PHE A 247 -11.95 17.76 2.23
CA PHE A 247 -10.70 16.99 2.39
C PHE A 247 -10.94 15.49 2.53
N LEU A 248 -12.06 15.05 3.10
CA LEU A 248 -12.46 13.64 3.10
C LEU A 248 -12.74 13.13 1.67
N VAL A 249 -13.39 13.93 0.83
CA VAL A 249 -13.60 13.62 -0.59
C VAL A 249 -12.26 13.57 -1.33
N LEU A 250 -11.41 14.58 -1.14
CA LEU A 250 -10.07 14.63 -1.74
C LEU A 250 -9.21 13.43 -1.34
N THR A 251 -9.29 12.99 -0.09
CA THR A 251 -8.61 11.76 0.38
C THR A 251 -9.02 10.56 -0.48
N GLY A 252 -10.29 10.40 -0.77
CA GLY A 252 -10.78 9.32 -1.63
C GLY A 252 -10.34 9.47 -3.09
N VAL A 253 -10.53 10.63 -3.66
CA VAL A 253 -10.17 10.91 -5.07
C VAL A 253 -8.67 10.71 -5.30
N LEU A 254 -7.82 11.28 -4.43
CA LEU A 254 -6.37 11.10 -4.51
C LEU A 254 -5.95 9.65 -4.30
N GLY A 255 -6.61 8.94 -3.36
CA GLY A 255 -6.41 7.52 -3.15
C GLY A 255 -6.78 6.67 -4.38
N GLY A 256 -7.85 7.04 -5.09
CA GLY A 256 -8.27 6.40 -6.34
C GLY A 256 -7.26 6.63 -7.47
N PHE A 257 -6.82 7.88 -7.68
CA PHE A 257 -5.76 8.17 -8.65
C PHE A 257 -4.45 7.46 -8.30
N GLY A 258 -4.04 7.47 -7.03
CA GLY A 258 -2.87 6.74 -6.57
C GLY A 258 -2.94 5.26 -6.92
N GLN A 259 -4.09 4.63 -6.75
CA GLN A 259 -4.32 3.23 -7.08
C GLN A 259 -4.29 2.97 -8.60
N ILE A 260 -4.85 3.84 -9.41
CA ILE A 260 -4.80 3.76 -10.88
C ILE A 260 -3.35 3.88 -11.35
N PHE A 261 -2.62 4.91 -10.90
CA PHE A 261 -1.23 5.14 -11.30
C PHE A 261 -0.31 4.00 -10.85
N LEU A 262 -0.53 3.44 -9.66
CA LEU A 262 0.19 2.26 -9.18
C LEU A 262 -0.01 1.07 -10.12
N THR A 263 -1.23 0.85 -10.53
CA THR A 263 -1.60 -0.25 -11.42
C THR A 263 -0.98 -0.07 -12.80
N GLU A 264 -1.12 1.13 -13.39
CA GLU A 264 -0.54 1.45 -14.68
C GLU A 264 1.01 1.41 -14.65
N SER A 265 1.63 1.75 -13.55
CA SER A 265 3.08 1.60 -13.37
C SER A 265 3.54 0.15 -13.59
N TYR A 266 2.85 -0.81 -12.97
CA TYR A 266 3.18 -2.25 -13.13
C TYR A 266 2.81 -2.81 -14.50
N ARG A 267 1.92 -2.16 -15.23
CA ARG A 267 1.57 -2.53 -16.60
C ARG A 267 2.67 -2.13 -17.60
N HIS A 268 3.30 -0.96 -17.38
CA HIS A 268 4.30 -0.41 -18.29
C HIS A 268 5.73 -0.82 -17.97
N ALA A 269 6.01 -1.28 -16.76
CA ALA A 269 7.35 -1.65 -16.32
C ALA A 269 7.33 -2.81 -15.31
N PRO A 270 8.38 -3.66 -15.29
CA PRO A 270 8.49 -4.72 -14.29
C PRO A 270 8.59 -4.14 -12.88
N ALA A 271 8.03 -4.86 -11.89
CA ALA A 271 8.01 -4.43 -10.50
C ALA A 271 9.42 -4.13 -9.95
N SER A 272 10.43 -4.92 -10.35
CA SER A 272 11.83 -4.71 -9.96
C SER A 272 12.41 -3.37 -10.42
N LEU A 273 11.89 -2.81 -11.53
CA LEU A 273 12.32 -1.51 -12.03
C LEU A 273 11.68 -0.36 -11.28
N VAL A 274 10.38 -0.47 -10.96
CA VAL A 274 9.61 0.65 -10.38
C VAL A 274 9.61 0.68 -8.86
N ALA A 275 9.90 -0.45 -8.18
CA ALA A 275 9.88 -0.53 -6.73
C ALA A 275 10.80 0.48 -6.00
N PRO A 276 12.02 0.84 -6.49
CA PRO A 276 12.82 1.87 -5.82
C PRO A 276 12.12 3.22 -5.72
N PHE A 277 11.20 3.50 -6.65
CA PHE A 277 10.47 4.77 -6.69
C PHE A 277 9.33 4.84 -5.66
N ASP A 278 9.01 3.75 -4.94
CA ASP A 278 8.15 3.82 -3.76
C ASP A 278 8.73 4.72 -2.67
N TYR A 279 10.05 4.74 -2.55
CA TYR A 279 10.73 5.55 -1.54
C TYR A 279 10.65 7.07 -1.82
N THR A 280 10.21 7.50 -3.01
CA THR A 280 9.91 8.92 -3.28
C THR A 280 8.76 9.43 -2.41
N ALA A 281 7.88 8.54 -1.91
CA ALA A 281 6.83 8.90 -0.96
C ALA A 281 7.40 9.55 0.32
N MET A 282 8.62 9.16 0.76
CA MET A 282 9.28 9.78 1.90
C MET A 282 9.64 11.25 1.64
N ILE A 283 10.11 11.55 0.43
CA ILE A 283 10.45 12.92 0.03
C ILE A 283 9.20 13.80 0.09
N PHE A 284 8.09 13.30 -0.45
CA PHE A 284 6.82 14.02 -0.41
C PHE A 284 6.27 14.14 1.02
N ALA A 285 6.39 13.07 1.85
CA ALA A 285 5.95 13.11 3.24
C ALA A 285 6.73 14.14 4.08
N ILE A 286 8.06 14.23 3.89
CA ILE A 286 8.90 15.26 4.52
C ILE A 286 8.47 16.65 4.07
N ALA A 287 8.26 16.85 2.75
CA ALA A 287 7.84 18.14 2.22
C ALA A 287 6.49 18.57 2.80
N TRP A 288 5.49 17.73 2.76
CA TRP A 288 4.17 18.03 3.34
C TRP A 288 4.22 18.20 4.85
N GLY A 289 4.97 17.35 5.57
CA GLY A 289 5.18 17.45 7.01
C GLY A 289 5.74 18.82 7.39
N TYR A 290 6.79 19.25 6.72
CA TYR A 290 7.44 20.53 6.99
C TYR A 290 6.58 21.74 6.57
N PHE A 291 6.09 21.77 5.31
CA PHE A 291 5.41 22.95 4.79
C PHE A 291 3.97 23.13 5.26
N LEU A 292 3.23 22.03 5.49
CA LEU A 292 1.82 22.10 5.89
C LEU A 292 1.61 21.98 7.39
N PHE A 293 2.48 21.23 8.09
CA PHE A 293 2.27 20.88 9.50
C PHE A 293 3.37 21.39 10.41
N SER A 294 4.42 22.05 9.86
CA SER A 294 5.60 22.50 10.63
C SER A 294 6.27 21.36 11.42
N GLU A 295 6.17 20.12 10.89
CA GLU A 295 6.74 18.95 11.51
C GLU A 295 8.19 18.77 11.12
N VAL A 296 9.06 18.63 12.12
CA VAL A 296 10.46 18.27 11.91
C VAL A 296 10.62 16.81 12.31
N PRO A 297 10.92 15.91 11.36
CA PRO A 297 11.05 14.49 11.67
C PRO A 297 12.20 14.23 12.63
N HIS A 298 12.02 13.28 13.53
CA HIS A 298 13.06 12.87 14.46
C HIS A 298 14.25 12.25 13.72
N ILE A 299 15.49 12.61 14.09
CA ILE A 299 16.70 12.16 13.38
C ILE A 299 16.81 10.63 13.32
N LEU A 300 16.39 9.91 14.36
CA LEU A 300 16.41 8.45 14.38
C LEU A 300 15.39 7.85 13.39
N VAL A 301 14.24 8.53 13.18
CA VAL A 301 13.25 8.10 12.17
C VAL A 301 13.83 8.24 10.77
N LEU A 302 14.50 9.36 10.48
CA LEU A 302 15.18 9.57 9.19
C LEU A 302 16.30 8.55 8.98
N THR A 303 17.14 8.34 10.00
CA THR A 303 18.27 7.40 9.91
C THR A 303 17.78 5.97 9.70
N GLY A 304 16.82 5.53 10.50
CA GLY A 304 16.21 4.20 10.37
C GLY A 304 15.50 4.03 9.02
N GLY A 305 14.76 5.05 8.56
CA GLY A 305 14.13 5.08 7.25
C GLY A 305 15.15 4.96 6.11
N CYS A 306 16.27 5.67 6.17
CA CYS A 306 17.36 5.53 5.20
C CYS A 306 17.94 4.11 5.17
N ILE A 307 18.14 3.47 6.34
CA ILE A 307 18.63 2.09 6.42
C ILE A 307 17.65 1.14 5.73
N VAL A 308 16.34 1.26 6.01
CA VAL A 308 15.30 0.45 5.38
C VAL A 308 15.27 0.65 3.87
N CYS A 309 15.32 1.91 3.41
CA CYS A 309 15.35 2.24 1.98
C CYS A 309 16.58 1.65 1.29
N MET A 310 17.76 1.81 1.87
CA MET A 310 19.00 1.24 1.32
C MET A 310 18.97 -0.28 1.26
N ALA A 311 18.45 -0.94 2.28
CA ALA A 311 18.29 -2.40 2.29
C ALA A 311 17.34 -2.86 1.15
N GLY A 312 16.23 -2.17 0.94
CA GLY A 312 15.29 -2.46 -0.15
C GLY A 312 15.91 -2.22 -1.55
N ILE A 313 16.57 -1.10 -1.75
CA ILE A 313 17.26 -0.76 -3.00
C ILE A 313 18.37 -1.77 -3.29
N TYR A 314 19.15 -2.18 -2.29
CA TYR A 314 20.20 -3.19 -2.44
C TYR A 314 19.65 -4.51 -2.99
N VAL A 315 18.53 -5.00 -2.47
CA VAL A 315 17.89 -6.23 -2.99
C VAL A 315 17.57 -6.08 -4.47
N ILE A 316 16.96 -4.97 -4.86
CA ILE A 316 16.53 -4.71 -6.24
C ILE A 316 17.73 -4.66 -7.18
N LEU A 317 18.78 -3.92 -6.80
CA LEU A 317 20.00 -3.83 -7.61
C LEU A 317 20.69 -5.18 -7.75
N ARG A 318 20.71 -5.97 -6.67
CA ARG A 318 21.32 -7.31 -6.68
C ARG A 318 20.55 -8.29 -7.56
N GLU A 319 19.22 -8.23 -7.55
CA GLU A 319 18.37 -9.04 -8.44
C GLU A 319 18.61 -8.73 -9.91
N ARG A 320 18.75 -7.44 -10.25
CA ARG A 320 19.11 -7.02 -11.61
C ARG A 320 20.47 -7.55 -12.03
N GLN A 321 21.51 -7.43 -11.18
CA GLN A 321 22.86 -7.92 -11.48
C GLN A 321 22.88 -9.43 -11.70
N LEU A 322 22.06 -10.19 -10.98
CA LEU A 322 21.99 -11.64 -11.08
C LEU A 322 21.13 -12.14 -12.25
N GLY A 323 20.58 -11.23 -13.08
CA GLY A 323 19.73 -11.59 -14.22
C GLY A 323 18.47 -12.35 -13.82
N ILE A 324 18.03 -12.20 -12.55
CA ILE A 324 16.84 -12.86 -12.01
C ILE A 324 15.55 -12.11 -12.45
N ASP A 325 15.60 -11.44 -13.57
CA ASP A 325 14.40 -11.07 -14.30
C ASP A 325 13.77 -12.39 -14.74
N ARG A 326 12.64 -12.73 -14.09
CA ARG A 326 11.92 -13.97 -14.25
C ARG A 326 11.79 -14.36 -15.72
N LYS A 327 12.59 -15.29 -16.21
CA LYS A 327 12.21 -16.13 -17.33
C LYS A 327 10.90 -16.79 -16.93
N ARG A 328 9.82 -16.46 -17.63
CA ARG A 328 8.52 -17.13 -17.48
C ARG A 328 8.74 -18.65 -17.59
N PRO A 329 8.07 -19.48 -16.81
CA PRO A 329 8.14 -20.94 -16.96
C PRO A 329 7.30 -21.38 -18.16
N SER A 330 7.69 -21.08 -19.39
CA SER A 330 7.00 -21.55 -20.60
C SER A 330 7.91 -22.23 -21.64
N GLU A 331 9.22 -22.35 -21.39
CA GLU A 331 10.10 -23.01 -22.34
C GLU A 331 10.76 -24.31 -21.83
N ALA A 332 10.50 -24.72 -20.59
CA ALA A 332 11.11 -25.94 -20.04
C ALA A 332 10.34 -27.23 -20.35
N SER A 333 9.17 -27.18 -20.99
CA SER A 333 8.38 -28.36 -21.32
C SER A 333 8.46 -28.79 -22.79
N SER A 334 9.06 -27.98 -23.68
CA SER A 334 9.14 -28.30 -25.12
C SER A 334 10.37 -29.12 -25.52
N ASN A 335 11.41 -29.25 -24.69
CA ASN A 335 12.64 -29.95 -25.03
C ASN A 335 12.83 -31.31 -24.36
N ARG A 336 11.75 -31.97 -23.91
CA ARG A 336 11.77 -33.37 -23.43
C ARG A 336 10.85 -34.30 -24.24
N ALA A 337 10.65 -34.01 -25.49
CA ALA A 337 9.99 -34.93 -26.43
C ALA A 337 10.74 -34.90 -27.78
N ILE A 338 11.96 -35.43 -27.82
CA ILE A 338 12.60 -36.07 -28.96
C ILE A 338 13.42 -37.22 -28.43
#